data_16b358afd9031b321f5486f5ea8cabb9
#
_entry.id   16b358afd9031b321f5486f5ea8cabb9
#
_cell.length_a   1.000
_cell.length_b   1.000
_cell.length_c   1.000
_cell.angle_alpha   90.00
_cell.angle_beta   90.00
_cell.angle_gamma   90.00
#
_symmetry.space_group_name_H-M   'P 1'
#
loop_
_entity.id
_entity.type
_entity.pdbx_description
1 polymer ?
#
loop_
_entity_poly.entity_id
_entity_poly.type
_entity_poly.pdbx_seq_one_letter_code
_entity_poly.pdbx_strand_id
1 'polypeptide(L)'
;MGNCLAYGNGCCMSILRCPAFGPRVSLTQKAGRNDIMGMRKDGAFGAFSGSGKLEKQSLSEEIQNKLNDKGVAIVPVPKQLINEKKLEVKVCQQYALEEFAENIVLLDTGYAKIMTPFFELEKLRQIPGFENARYIDPYAGGRGNSIRYLSVAQRNNARKAVGIENMFCGGETSGFFVGHTEAISTGSLAGHNAARLLKGLRLLELPRQIAVGDLISYANEMMETENGLMTRYTFAGAEYFARMKEKNLYTMDIGEIKKRVARYDLQGIYSQRII
;
A
#
# COMPACT_ATOMS: atom_id res chain seq x y z
N MET A 1 17.27 -6.81 -6.25
CA MET A 1 16.23 -6.57 -5.22
C MET A 1 16.81 -6.04 -3.90
N GLY A 2 18.03 -6.42 -3.50
CA GLY A 2 18.61 -6.06 -2.20
C GLY A 2 18.71 -4.55 -1.93
N ASN A 3 18.95 -3.76 -2.94
CA ASN A 3 19.22 -2.33 -2.76
C ASN A 3 17.98 -1.49 -2.42
N CYS A 4 16.77 -1.93 -2.81
CA CYS A 4 15.56 -1.22 -2.43
C CYS A 4 15.21 -1.43 -0.95
N LEU A 5 15.65 -2.53 -0.36
CA LEU A 5 15.53 -2.79 1.07
C LEU A 5 16.48 -1.91 1.88
N ALA A 6 17.67 -1.61 1.35
CA ALA A 6 18.64 -0.75 2.03
C ALA A 6 18.14 0.67 2.25
N TYR A 7 17.24 1.16 1.40
CA TYR A 7 16.62 2.48 1.52
C TYR A 7 15.25 2.43 2.23
N GLY A 8 14.86 1.31 2.79
CA GLY A 8 13.57 1.16 3.48
C GLY A 8 12.34 1.26 2.58
N ASN A 9 12.53 1.11 1.28
CA ASN A 9 11.48 1.22 0.30
C ASN A 9 10.88 -0.15 0.01
N GLY A 10 9.65 -0.38 0.41
CA GLY A 10 8.85 -1.48 -0.09
C GLY A 10 8.60 -1.32 -1.58
N CYS A 11 9.53 -1.81 -2.40
CA CYS A 11 9.29 -1.84 -3.84
C CYS A 11 8.31 -2.95 -4.16
N CYS A 12 7.15 -2.60 -4.68
CA CYS A 12 6.24 -3.57 -5.28
C CYS A 12 6.93 -4.27 -6.44
N MET A 13 6.66 -5.57 -6.65
CA MET A 13 7.24 -6.33 -7.77
C MET A 13 6.79 -5.81 -9.13
N SER A 14 5.72 -5.05 -9.18
CA SER A 14 5.18 -4.39 -10.36
C SER A 14 5.81 -3.03 -10.67
N ILE A 15 6.93 -2.67 -10.07
CA ILE A 15 7.62 -1.43 -10.40
C ILE A 15 8.30 -1.57 -11.76
N LEU A 16 7.84 -0.78 -12.71
CA LEU A 16 8.41 -0.72 -14.05
C LEU A 16 9.68 0.13 -14.12
N ARG A 17 9.85 1.04 -13.18
CA ARG A 17 11.01 1.94 -13.13
C ARG A 17 11.37 2.32 -11.71
N CYS A 18 12.64 2.29 -11.41
CA CYS A 18 13.21 2.81 -10.18
C CYS A 18 14.16 3.97 -10.53
N PRO A 19 14.03 5.16 -9.93
CA PRO A 19 14.89 6.29 -10.25
C PRO A 19 16.34 6.04 -9.86
N ALA A 20 16.61 5.23 -8.83
CA ALA A 20 17.94 4.90 -8.39
C ALA A 20 18.60 3.77 -9.21
N PHE A 21 17.80 2.81 -9.68
CA PHE A 21 18.32 1.58 -10.29
C PHE A 21 17.82 1.33 -11.73
N GLY A 22 17.10 2.27 -12.31
CA GLY A 22 16.63 2.19 -13.70
C GLY A 22 15.40 1.31 -13.90
N PRO A 23 15.15 0.88 -15.13
CA PRO A 23 13.95 0.12 -15.49
C PRO A 23 13.87 -1.21 -14.75
N ARG A 24 12.67 -1.55 -14.30
CA ARG A 24 12.35 -2.87 -13.72
C ARG A 24 11.16 -3.45 -14.46
N VAL A 25 11.24 -4.74 -14.70
CA VAL A 25 10.18 -5.51 -15.33
C VAL A 25 9.63 -6.47 -14.29
N SER A 26 8.31 -6.52 -14.16
CA SER A 26 7.63 -7.47 -13.27
C SER A 26 7.83 -8.92 -13.72
N LEU A 27 7.62 -9.88 -12.82
CA LEU A 27 7.70 -11.30 -13.17
C LEU A 27 6.63 -11.69 -14.18
N THR A 28 5.44 -11.10 -14.09
CA THR A 28 4.35 -11.31 -15.06
C THR A 28 4.73 -10.82 -16.44
N GLN A 29 5.34 -9.66 -16.55
CA GLN A 29 5.83 -9.16 -17.84
C GLN A 29 6.96 -10.01 -18.41
N LYS A 30 7.88 -10.50 -17.56
CA LYS A 30 8.91 -11.46 -18.00
C LYS A 30 8.32 -12.78 -18.50
N ALA A 31 7.17 -13.16 -17.97
CA ALA A 31 6.42 -14.33 -18.43
C ALA A 31 5.51 -14.04 -19.64
N GLY A 32 5.65 -12.88 -20.29
CA GLY A 32 4.89 -12.50 -21.47
C GLY A 32 3.46 -12.05 -21.18
N ARG A 33 3.15 -11.66 -19.94
CA ARG A 33 1.83 -11.14 -19.54
C ARG A 33 1.94 -9.68 -19.13
N ASN A 34 1.12 -8.83 -19.74
CA ASN A 34 1.09 -7.42 -19.37
C ASN A 34 0.40 -7.22 -18.03
N ASP A 35 1.00 -6.36 -17.20
CA ASP A 35 0.34 -5.85 -16.02
C ASP A 35 -0.71 -4.80 -16.44
N ILE A 36 -1.75 -4.64 -15.62
CA ILE A 36 -2.68 -3.52 -15.75
C ILE A 36 -2.06 -2.31 -15.08
N MET A 37 -2.12 -1.17 -15.75
CA MET A 37 -1.58 0.09 -15.23
C MET A 37 -2.70 1.08 -14.96
N GLY A 38 -2.77 1.57 -13.72
CA GLY A 38 -3.63 2.68 -13.35
C GLY A 38 -3.09 4.00 -13.89
N MET A 39 -3.98 4.82 -14.42
CA MET A 39 -3.69 6.17 -14.89
C MET A 39 -4.20 7.18 -13.88
N ARG A 40 -3.40 8.18 -13.56
CA ARG A 40 -3.80 9.28 -12.68
C ARG A 40 -4.69 10.26 -13.43
N LYS A 41 -5.41 11.11 -12.68
CA LYS A 41 -6.25 12.16 -13.26
C LYS A 41 -5.49 13.14 -14.18
N ASP A 42 -4.17 13.29 -13.96
CA ASP A 42 -3.29 14.09 -14.82
C ASP A 42 -2.81 13.37 -16.08
N GLY A 43 -3.33 12.17 -16.36
CA GLY A 43 -2.99 11.35 -17.52
C GLY A 43 -1.66 10.60 -17.42
N ALA A 44 -0.93 10.71 -16.32
CA ALA A 44 0.32 9.97 -16.13
C ALA A 44 0.08 8.57 -15.58
N PHE A 45 0.85 7.60 -16.07
CA PHE A 45 0.84 6.25 -15.54
C PHE A 45 1.72 6.15 -14.27
N GLY A 46 1.22 5.41 -13.33
CA GLY A 46 1.89 5.23 -12.05
C GLY A 46 1.81 6.47 -11.17
N ALA A 47 2.34 6.37 -9.99
CA ALA A 47 2.38 7.48 -9.06
C ALA A 47 3.57 7.38 -8.12
N PHE A 48 4.04 8.55 -7.69
CA PHE A 48 4.92 8.60 -6.55
C PHE A 48 4.08 8.29 -5.31
N SER A 49 4.44 7.25 -4.62
CA SER A 49 3.84 6.85 -3.36
C SER A 49 4.94 6.79 -2.32
N GLY A 50 4.54 6.96 -1.14
CA GLY A 50 5.44 6.98 -0.01
C GLY A 50 5.57 8.38 0.54
N SER A 51 5.85 8.39 1.80
CA SER A 51 6.12 9.59 2.57
C SER A 51 7.60 9.86 2.50
N GLY A 52 7.98 11.09 2.23
CA GLY A 52 9.35 11.54 2.42
C GLY A 52 9.77 11.29 3.87
N LYS A 53 11.04 10.94 4.07
CA LYS A 53 11.64 10.85 5.40
C LYS A 53 12.65 11.96 5.55
N LEU A 54 12.52 12.73 6.61
CA LEU A 54 13.46 13.77 6.98
C LEU A 54 14.39 13.28 8.10
N GLU A 55 15.61 13.77 8.09
CA GLU A 55 16.46 13.69 9.27
C GLU A 55 15.80 14.44 10.42
N LYS A 56 15.52 13.76 11.53
CA LYS A 56 14.86 14.37 12.67
C LYS A 56 15.65 15.54 13.23
N GLN A 57 16.97 15.42 13.26
CA GLN A 57 17.91 16.43 13.76
C GLN A 57 17.98 17.69 12.87
N SER A 58 17.46 17.63 11.65
CA SER A 58 17.38 18.78 10.76
C SER A 58 16.14 19.66 10.97
N LEU A 59 15.28 19.28 11.88
CA LEU A 59 14.06 19.99 12.24
C LEU A 59 14.28 20.83 13.48
N SER A 60 13.39 21.80 13.74
CA SER A 60 13.43 22.60 14.97
C SER A 60 13.30 21.72 16.23
N GLU A 61 13.87 22.19 17.35
CA GLU A 61 13.77 21.49 18.64
C GLU A 61 12.31 21.26 19.05
N GLU A 62 11.42 22.20 18.76
CA GLU A 62 10.00 22.06 19.05
C GLU A 62 9.38 20.84 18.33
N ILE A 63 9.68 20.69 17.05
CA ILE A 63 9.19 19.55 16.25
C ILE A 63 9.83 18.25 16.75
N GLN A 64 11.13 18.25 17.03
CA GLN A 64 11.83 17.09 17.57
C GLN A 64 11.22 16.63 18.89
N ASN A 65 10.94 17.56 19.81
CA ASN A 65 10.33 17.26 21.11
C ASN A 65 8.93 16.66 20.92
N LYS A 66 8.08 17.26 20.06
CA LYS A 66 6.77 16.68 19.74
C LYS A 66 6.85 15.24 19.20
N LEU A 67 7.81 14.99 18.33
CA LEU A 67 8.04 13.63 17.78
C LEU A 67 8.51 12.65 18.87
N ASN A 68 9.45 13.07 19.71
CA ASN A 68 9.98 12.23 20.78
C ASN A 68 8.92 11.91 21.85
N ASP A 69 8.10 12.88 22.21
CA ASP A 69 7.12 12.74 23.30
C ASP A 69 5.84 12.04 22.86
N LYS A 70 5.36 12.36 21.65
CA LYS A 70 4.04 11.92 21.16
C LYS A 70 4.08 11.00 19.94
N GLY A 71 5.25 10.82 19.34
CA GLY A 71 5.40 10.08 18.10
C GLY A 71 4.82 10.79 16.87
N VAL A 72 4.24 11.97 17.04
CA VAL A 72 3.60 12.74 15.96
C VAL A 72 3.82 14.24 16.16
N ALA A 73 4.03 14.96 15.05
CA ALA A 73 4.02 16.42 15.03
C ALA A 73 3.17 16.89 13.84
N ILE A 74 2.29 17.87 14.12
CA ILE A 74 1.45 18.52 13.10
C ILE A 74 1.90 19.98 13.05
N VAL A 75 2.27 20.42 11.84
CA VAL A 75 2.78 21.77 11.59
C VAL A 75 1.95 22.40 10.47
N PRO A 76 1.25 23.51 10.76
CA PRO A 76 0.44 24.20 9.74
C PRO A 76 1.29 24.66 8.56
N VAL A 77 0.77 24.49 7.36
CA VAL A 77 1.37 25.01 6.13
C VAL A 77 0.94 26.45 5.92
N PRO A 78 1.85 27.39 5.66
CA PRO A 78 1.49 28.75 5.29
C PRO A 78 0.53 28.77 4.09
N LYS A 79 -0.50 29.61 4.13
CA LYS A 79 -1.58 29.64 3.14
C LYS A 79 -1.08 29.67 1.70
N GLN A 80 -0.01 30.42 1.41
CA GLN A 80 0.59 30.54 0.09
C GLN A 80 1.26 29.24 -0.42
N LEU A 81 1.51 28.28 0.46
CA LEU A 81 2.14 27.00 0.13
C LEU A 81 1.13 25.84 0.07
N ILE A 82 -0.12 26.08 0.47
CA ILE A 82 -1.17 25.06 0.40
C ILE A 82 -1.44 24.73 -1.08
N ASN A 83 -1.47 23.44 -1.37
CA ASN A 83 -1.75 22.94 -2.71
C ASN A 83 -2.63 21.69 -2.63
N GLU A 84 -3.93 21.91 -2.70
CA GLU A 84 -4.94 20.83 -2.64
C GLU A 84 -4.85 19.85 -3.81
N LYS A 85 -4.37 20.30 -4.98
CA LYS A 85 -4.16 19.42 -6.14
C LYS A 85 -3.19 18.25 -5.86
N LYS A 86 -2.35 18.38 -4.84
CA LYS A 86 -1.49 17.27 -4.41
C LYS A 86 -2.28 16.08 -3.87
N LEU A 87 -3.48 16.30 -3.35
CA LEU A 87 -4.34 15.22 -2.87
C LEU A 87 -4.85 14.35 -4.02
N GLU A 88 -5.09 14.94 -5.19
CA GLU A 88 -5.56 14.22 -6.38
C GLU A 88 -4.53 13.22 -6.93
N VAL A 89 -3.24 13.53 -6.76
CA VAL A 89 -2.15 12.67 -7.25
C VAL A 89 -1.65 11.68 -6.20
N LYS A 90 -2.24 11.68 -5.01
CA LYS A 90 -1.88 10.72 -3.97
C LYS A 90 -2.39 9.33 -4.33
N VAL A 91 -1.49 8.35 -4.36
CA VAL A 91 -1.83 6.96 -4.72
C VAL A 91 -2.80 6.34 -3.72
N CYS A 92 -2.61 6.60 -2.43
CA CYS A 92 -3.47 6.10 -1.38
C CYS A 92 -4.57 7.11 -1.11
N GLN A 93 -5.61 7.15 -1.95
CA GLN A 93 -6.70 8.12 -1.86
C GLN A 93 -7.43 8.08 -0.51
N GLN A 94 -7.45 6.95 0.16
CA GLN A 94 -7.99 6.85 1.53
C GLN A 94 -7.26 7.73 2.57
N TYR A 95 -6.07 8.23 2.24
CA TYR A 95 -5.31 9.18 3.06
C TYR A 95 -5.20 10.56 2.40
N ALA A 96 -5.98 10.84 1.37
CA ALA A 96 -6.03 12.13 0.70
C ALA A 96 -7.01 13.06 1.42
N LEU A 97 -6.75 13.33 2.69
CA LEU A 97 -7.55 14.21 3.54
C LEU A 97 -7.10 15.66 3.39
N GLU A 98 -8.04 16.60 3.43
CA GLU A 98 -7.78 18.06 3.32
C GLU A 98 -6.77 18.53 4.34
N GLU A 99 -6.82 17.98 5.56
CA GLU A 99 -5.89 18.28 6.64
C GLU A 99 -4.42 18.00 6.26
N PHE A 100 -4.18 17.08 5.31
CA PHE A 100 -2.83 16.80 4.80
C PHE A 100 -2.39 17.75 3.68
N ALA A 101 -3.28 18.59 3.15
CA ALA A 101 -2.89 19.71 2.30
C ALA A 101 -2.54 20.94 3.14
N GLU A 102 -3.26 21.15 4.24
CA GLU A 102 -3.11 22.30 5.14
C GLU A 102 -2.02 22.14 6.19
N ASN A 103 -1.60 20.90 6.45
CA ASN A 103 -0.61 20.61 7.49
C ASN A 103 0.47 19.66 6.99
N ILE A 104 1.70 19.86 7.47
CA ILE A 104 2.72 18.82 7.46
C ILE A 104 2.49 17.93 8.68
N VAL A 105 2.07 16.70 8.43
CA VAL A 105 1.95 15.68 9.47
C VAL A 105 3.19 14.80 9.43
N LEU A 106 3.91 14.76 10.55
CA LEU A 106 5.10 13.95 10.75
C LEU A 106 4.81 12.82 11.72
N LEU A 107 5.31 11.63 11.39
CA LEU A 107 5.33 10.48 12.29
C LEU A 107 6.75 10.09 12.63
N ASP A 108 7.01 9.77 13.89
CA ASP A 108 8.30 9.22 14.31
C ASP A 108 8.41 7.74 13.90
N THR A 109 9.37 7.44 13.08
CA THR A 109 9.72 6.08 12.66
C THR A 109 11.22 5.83 12.79
N GLY A 110 11.88 6.50 13.77
CA GLY A 110 13.31 6.70 13.83
C GLY A 110 13.78 7.88 12.97
N TYR A 111 12.99 8.25 11.99
CA TYR A 111 13.10 9.45 11.15
C TYR A 111 11.77 10.19 11.20
N ALA A 112 11.78 11.47 10.82
CA ALA A 112 10.54 12.22 10.68
C ALA A 112 9.89 11.90 9.33
N LYS A 113 8.90 11.01 9.37
CA LYS A 113 8.17 10.55 8.17
C LYS A 113 7.04 11.54 7.85
N ILE A 114 7.12 12.19 6.69
CA ILE A 114 6.06 13.08 6.18
C ILE A 114 4.91 12.23 5.62
N MET A 115 3.70 12.48 6.08
CA MET A 115 2.50 11.80 5.57
C MET A 115 1.94 12.45 4.30
N THR A 116 2.30 13.69 4.00
CA THR A 116 2.01 14.32 2.71
C THR A 116 2.74 13.60 1.57
N PRO A 117 2.12 13.48 0.38
CA PRO A 117 2.68 12.65 -0.70
C PRO A 117 4.00 13.18 -1.25
N PHE A 118 4.16 14.47 -1.33
CA PHE A 118 5.35 15.12 -1.86
C PHE A 118 5.40 16.57 -1.46
N PHE A 119 6.56 17.00 -0.96
CA PHE A 119 6.81 18.40 -0.68
C PHE A 119 8.21 18.76 -1.20
N GLU A 120 8.30 19.75 -2.07
CA GLU A 120 9.58 20.25 -2.58
C GLU A 120 10.41 20.80 -1.43
N LEU A 121 11.69 20.45 -1.34
CA LEU A 121 12.53 20.83 -0.22
C LEU A 121 12.62 22.35 -0.04
N GLU A 122 12.74 23.08 -1.14
CA GLU A 122 12.76 24.55 -1.16
C GLU A 122 11.51 25.17 -0.53
N LYS A 123 10.35 24.60 -0.81
CA LYS A 123 9.07 25.04 -0.23
C LYS A 123 8.92 24.57 1.21
N LEU A 124 9.40 23.36 1.51
CA LEU A 124 9.36 22.83 2.86
C LEU A 124 10.16 23.73 3.81
N ARG A 125 11.31 24.21 3.40
CA ARG A 125 12.17 25.10 4.17
C ARG A 125 11.59 26.49 4.43
N GLN A 126 10.52 26.85 3.75
CA GLN A 126 9.78 28.08 4.02
C GLN A 126 8.76 27.93 5.17
N ILE A 127 8.56 26.72 5.66
CA ILE A 127 7.65 26.44 6.76
C ILE A 127 8.40 26.55 8.08
N PRO A 128 7.87 27.28 9.09
CA PRO A 128 8.51 27.39 10.39
C PRO A 128 8.88 26.04 11.00
N GLY A 129 10.13 25.90 11.41
CA GLY A 129 10.68 24.67 11.97
C GLY A 129 11.27 23.68 10.96
N PHE A 130 11.22 24.00 9.66
CA PHE A 130 11.81 23.19 8.59
C PHE A 130 12.96 23.90 7.85
N GLU A 131 13.47 25.00 8.33
CA GLU A 131 14.46 25.86 7.65
C GLU A 131 15.71 25.07 7.23
N ASN A 132 16.13 24.13 8.07
CA ASN A 132 17.27 23.25 7.85
C ASN A 132 16.90 21.82 7.42
N ALA A 133 15.64 21.61 7.07
CA ALA A 133 15.13 20.27 6.75
C ALA A 133 15.97 19.58 5.66
N ARG A 134 16.24 18.30 5.87
CA ARG A 134 16.95 17.43 4.93
C ARG A 134 16.22 16.13 4.74
N TYR A 135 16.02 15.74 3.48
CA TYR A 135 15.55 14.40 3.17
C TYR A 135 16.67 13.39 3.34
N ILE A 136 16.35 12.22 3.88
CA ILE A 136 17.30 11.13 4.09
C ILE A 136 17.75 10.52 2.78
N ASP A 137 16.84 10.44 1.82
CA ASP A 137 17.14 9.91 0.50
C ASP A 137 17.45 11.06 -0.48
N PRO A 138 18.73 11.29 -0.80
CA PRO A 138 19.12 12.35 -1.72
C PRO A 138 18.64 12.11 -3.16
N TYR A 139 18.37 10.86 -3.54
CA TYR A 139 17.88 10.52 -4.87
C TYR A 139 16.37 10.73 -5.03
N ALA A 140 15.62 10.70 -3.96
CA ALA A 140 14.19 11.00 -3.99
C ALA A 140 13.94 12.50 -4.23
N GLY A 141 14.93 13.34 -3.97
CA GLY A 141 14.89 14.79 -4.28
C GLY A 141 13.63 15.48 -3.76
N GLY A 142 13.13 15.08 -2.59
CA GLY A 142 11.88 15.57 -2.08
C GLY A 142 10.63 14.97 -2.72
N ARG A 143 10.77 14.00 -3.62
CA ARG A 143 9.62 13.32 -4.26
C ARG A 143 9.07 12.13 -3.47
N GLY A 144 9.60 11.88 -2.29
CA GLY A 144 9.27 10.73 -1.46
C GLY A 144 10.28 9.59 -1.61
N ASN A 145 10.25 8.65 -0.64
CA ASN A 145 11.21 7.55 -0.59
C ASN A 145 10.84 6.36 -1.46
N SER A 146 9.65 6.32 -2.01
CA SER A 146 9.23 5.22 -2.86
C SER A 146 8.46 5.71 -4.06
N ILE A 147 8.85 5.19 -5.20
CA ILE A 147 8.09 5.33 -6.43
C ILE A 147 7.32 4.04 -6.58
N ARG A 148 6.00 4.17 -6.53
CA ARG A 148 5.10 3.07 -6.81
C ARG A 148 4.42 3.35 -8.12
N TYR A 149 4.67 2.49 -9.08
CA TYR A 149 3.86 2.46 -10.27
C TYR A 149 2.64 1.60 -9.98
N LEU A 150 1.49 2.09 -10.41
CA LEU A 150 0.23 1.38 -10.27
C LEU A 150 0.14 0.30 -11.36
N SER A 151 1.07 -0.61 -11.32
CA SER A 151 1.13 -1.74 -12.23
C SER A 151 0.78 -2.99 -11.44
N VAL A 152 -0.23 -3.70 -11.90
CA VAL A 152 -0.85 -4.79 -11.17
C VAL A 152 -0.91 -6.03 -12.03
N ALA A 153 -0.41 -7.15 -11.50
CA ALA A 153 -0.59 -8.44 -12.12
C ALA A 153 -2.06 -8.88 -12.03
N GLN A 154 -2.69 -9.16 -13.17
CA GLN A 154 -4.03 -9.76 -13.19
C GLN A 154 -4.03 -11.11 -12.49
N ARG A 155 -5.00 -11.34 -11.62
CA ARG A 155 -5.12 -12.56 -10.83
C ARG A 155 -6.57 -12.84 -10.47
N ASN A 156 -6.86 -14.11 -10.20
CA ASN A 156 -8.16 -14.54 -9.72
C ASN A 156 -8.25 -14.49 -8.17
N ASN A 157 -9.40 -14.85 -7.63
CA ASN A 157 -9.66 -14.86 -6.17
C ASN A 157 -8.83 -15.92 -5.42
N ALA A 158 -8.36 -16.95 -6.10
CA ALA A 158 -7.40 -17.91 -5.54
C ALA A 158 -5.95 -17.36 -5.51
N ARG A 159 -5.74 -16.11 -5.90
CA ARG A 159 -4.44 -15.43 -5.99
C ARG A 159 -3.53 -15.93 -7.11
N LYS A 160 -4.03 -16.75 -8.02
CA LYS A 160 -3.28 -17.23 -9.17
C LYS A 160 -3.22 -16.15 -10.25
N ALA A 161 -2.04 -15.91 -10.81
CA ALA A 161 -1.85 -14.98 -11.92
C ALA A 161 -2.59 -15.48 -13.18
N VAL A 162 -3.28 -14.58 -13.86
CA VAL A 162 -4.01 -14.92 -15.09
C VAL A 162 -3.04 -15.22 -16.23
N GLY A 163 -3.23 -16.35 -16.86
CA GLY A 163 -2.40 -16.78 -17.99
C GLY A 163 -1.00 -17.27 -17.62
N ILE A 164 -0.73 -17.53 -16.35
CA ILE A 164 0.50 -18.17 -15.86
C ILE A 164 0.11 -19.35 -14.95
N GLU A 165 0.61 -20.55 -15.29
CA GLU A 165 0.12 -21.76 -14.66
C GLU A 165 0.57 -21.95 -13.20
N ASN A 166 1.76 -21.48 -12.85
CA ASN A 166 2.43 -21.78 -11.58
C ASN A 166 2.80 -20.52 -10.77
N MET A 167 2.16 -19.39 -11.05
CA MET A 167 2.44 -18.14 -10.33
C MET A 167 1.25 -17.70 -9.49
N PHE A 168 1.55 -17.35 -8.23
CA PHE A 168 0.58 -16.79 -7.29
C PHE A 168 1.09 -15.44 -6.77
N CYS A 169 0.16 -14.53 -6.45
CA CYS A 169 0.44 -13.17 -6.05
C CYS A 169 -0.09 -12.90 -4.65
N GLY A 170 0.76 -12.48 -3.71
CA GLY A 170 0.39 -12.10 -2.35
C GLY A 170 0.92 -10.72 -1.97
N GLY A 171 0.27 -10.08 -1.00
CA GLY A 171 0.69 -8.80 -0.43
C GLY A 171 0.70 -7.63 -1.40
N GLU A 172 1.52 -6.63 -1.07
CA GLU A 172 1.69 -5.43 -1.91
C GLU A 172 2.18 -5.71 -3.32
N THR A 173 2.90 -6.81 -3.50
CA THR A 173 3.42 -7.22 -4.81
C THR A 173 2.31 -7.48 -5.83
N SER A 174 1.12 -7.72 -5.36
CA SER A 174 -0.06 -7.84 -6.20
C SER A 174 -0.78 -6.52 -6.48
N GLY A 175 -0.23 -5.41 -5.99
CA GLY A 175 -0.57 -4.06 -6.42
C GLY A 175 -1.64 -3.33 -5.60
N PHE A 176 -2.64 -3.98 -5.05
CA PHE A 176 -3.77 -3.28 -4.42
C PHE A 176 -3.73 -3.26 -2.89
N PHE A 177 -3.08 -4.21 -2.26
CA PHE A 177 -3.13 -4.35 -0.81
C PHE A 177 -1.98 -3.61 -0.14
N VAL A 178 -2.29 -2.91 0.93
CA VAL A 178 -1.31 -2.20 1.75
C VAL A 178 -1.51 -2.59 3.20
N GLY A 179 -0.47 -3.11 3.81
CA GLY A 179 -0.46 -3.47 5.22
C GLY A 179 0.05 -4.89 5.48
N HIS A 180 0.49 -5.13 6.71
CA HIS A 180 1.00 -6.44 7.12
C HIS A 180 -0.11 -7.50 7.18
N THR A 181 -1.30 -7.11 7.65
CA THR A 181 -2.47 -8.01 7.75
C THR A 181 -2.89 -8.50 6.37
N GLU A 182 -2.93 -7.61 5.39
CA GLU A 182 -3.23 -7.91 3.99
C GLU A 182 -2.16 -8.81 3.38
N ALA A 183 -0.88 -8.51 3.67
CA ALA A 183 0.23 -9.31 3.18
C ALA A 183 0.21 -10.73 3.74
N ILE A 184 -0.05 -10.87 5.05
CA ILE A 184 -0.17 -12.19 5.69
C ILE A 184 -1.36 -12.96 5.12
N SER A 185 -2.53 -12.34 5.07
CA SER A 185 -3.76 -13.01 4.63
C SER A 185 -3.70 -13.47 3.17
N THR A 186 -3.26 -12.59 2.27
CA THR A 186 -3.17 -12.91 0.83
C THR A 186 -1.97 -13.80 0.51
N GLY A 187 -0.86 -13.63 1.24
CA GLY A 187 0.32 -14.48 1.10
C GLY A 187 0.08 -15.90 1.59
N SER A 188 -0.62 -16.06 2.71
CA SER A 188 -1.02 -17.39 3.22
C SER A 188 -1.90 -18.13 2.22
N LEU A 189 -2.90 -17.44 1.64
CA LEU A 189 -3.75 -18.04 0.61
C LEU A 189 -2.96 -18.39 -0.66
N ALA A 190 -2.07 -17.51 -1.09
CA ALA A 190 -1.22 -17.74 -2.28
C ALA A 190 -0.32 -18.96 -2.08
N GLY A 191 0.36 -19.04 -0.93
CA GLY A 191 1.23 -20.19 -0.60
C GLY A 191 0.45 -21.51 -0.45
N HIS A 192 -0.69 -21.46 0.24
CA HIS A 192 -1.57 -22.63 0.36
C HIS A 192 -2.04 -23.14 -1.01
N ASN A 193 -2.45 -22.23 -1.88
CA ASN A 193 -2.90 -22.58 -3.24
C ASN A 193 -1.77 -23.05 -4.14
N ALA A 194 -0.55 -22.57 -3.95
CA ALA A 194 0.61 -23.11 -4.67
C ALA A 194 0.85 -24.60 -4.28
N ALA A 195 0.75 -24.93 -3.00
CA ALA A 195 0.84 -26.31 -2.54
C ALA A 195 -0.31 -27.18 -3.07
N ARG A 196 -1.53 -26.66 -3.06
CA ARG A 196 -2.72 -27.36 -3.62
C ARG A 196 -2.55 -27.63 -5.11
N LEU A 197 -2.05 -26.64 -5.88
CA LEU A 197 -1.78 -26.82 -7.32
C LEU A 197 -0.78 -27.96 -7.57
N LEU A 198 0.30 -28.00 -6.81
CA LEU A 198 1.32 -29.07 -6.93
C LEU A 198 0.76 -30.47 -6.66
N LYS A 199 -0.30 -30.57 -5.87
CA LYS A 199 -1.00 -31.82 -5.54
C LYS A 199 -2.22 -32.09 -6.46
N GLY A 200 -2.45 -31.28 -7.47
CA GLY A 200 -3.61 -31.43 -8.34
C GLY A 200 -4.95 -31.16 -7.64
N LEU A 201 -4.94 -30.49 -6.50
CA LEU A 201 -6.15 -30.17 -5.74
C LEU A 201 -6.80 -28.89 -6.26
N ARG A 202 -8.13 -28.80 -6.12
CA ARG A 202 -8.85 -27.57 -6.43
C ARG A 202 -8.32 -26.42 -5.58
N LEU A 203 -8.08 -25.26 -6.21
CA LEU A 203 -7.63 -24.08 -5.51
C LEU A 203 -8.71 -23.57 -4.53
N LEU A 204 -8.27 -23.10 -3.37
CA LEU A 204 -9.14 -22.52 -2.36
C LEU A 204 -9.45 -21.07 -2.75
N GLU A 205 -10.74 -20.75 -2.80
CA GLU A 205 -11.23 -19.38 -2.82
C GLU A 205 -11.97 -19.09 -1.52
N LEU A 206 -11.62 -17.98 -0.89
CA LEU A 206 -12.26 -17.59 0.37
C LEU A 206 -13.63 -16.96 0.08
N PRO A 207 -14.67 -17.33 0.81
CA PRO A 207 -16.02 -16.82 0.59
C PRO A 207 -16.11 -15.32 0.97
N ARG A 208 -16.92 -14.57 0.23
CA ARG A 208 -17.14 -13.13 0.45
C ARG A 208 -17.83 -12.78 1.77
N GLN A 209 -18.33 -13.77 2.46
CA GLN A 209 -18.93 -13.64 3.78
C GLN A 209 -17.92 -13.56 4.92
N ILE A 210 -16.62 -13.71 4.61
CA ILE A 210 -15.53 -13.40 5.53
C ILE A 210 -14.72 -12.21 4.98
N ALA A 211 -14.22 -11.38 5.88
CA ALA A 211 -13.57 -10.11 5.51
C ALA A 211 -12.42 -10.29 4.51
N VAL A 212 -11.59 -11.31 4.69
CA VAL A 212 -10.46 -11.59 3.76
C VAL A 212 -10.95 -11.98 2.37
N GLY A 213 -11.97 -12.81 2.28
CA GLY A 213 -12.56 -13.23 1.00
C GLY A 213 -13.23 -12.07 0.27
N ASP A 214 -13.97 -11.21 1.00
CA ASP A 214 -14.57 -10.02 0.43
C ASP A 214 -13.50 -9.01 -0.03
N LEU A 215 -12.46 -8.78 0.78
CA LEU A 215 -11.35 -7.89 0.40
C LEU A 215 -10.72 -8.31 -0.93
N ILE A 216 -10.42 -9.59 -1.08
CA ILE A 216 -9.80 -10.14 -2.30
C ILE A 216 -10.73 -9.99 -3.50
N SER A 217 -11.98 -10.42 -3.35
CA SER A 217 -12.97 -10.38 -4.44
C SER A 217 -13.28 -8.94 -4.85
N TYR A 218 -13.49 -8.06 -3.87
CA TYR A 218 -13.78 -6.65 -4.12
C TYR A 218 -12.62 -5.95 -4.83
N ALA A 219 -11.39 -6.14 -4.35
CA ALA A 219 -10.24 -5.56 -5.02
C ALA A 219 -10.05 -6.08 -6.46
N ASN A 220 -10.39 -7.34 -6.73
CA ASN A 220 -10.33 -7.89 -8.08
C ASN A 220 -11.43 -7.31 -8.99
N GLU A 221 -12.64 -7.13 -8.50
CA GLU A 221 -13.72 -6.45 -9.23
C GLU A 221 -13.36 -5.00 -9.56
N MET A 222 -12.78 -4.31 -8.59
CA MET A 222 -12.37 -2.92 -8.77
C MET A 222 -11.21 -2.74 -9.76
N MET A 223 -10.45 -3.80 -10.09
CA MET A 223 -9.44 -3.76 -11.16
C MET A 223 -10.02 -3.38 -12.53
N GLU A 224 -11.30 -3.62 -12.74
CA GLU A 224 -12.00 -3.31 -13.98
C GLU A 224 -12.47 -1.85 -14.04
N THR A 225 -12.24 -1.09 -12.97
CA THR A 225 -12.64 0.31 -12.87
C THR A 225 -11.43 1.23 -12.78
N GLU A 226 -11.52 2.41 -13.37
CA GLU A 226 -10.46 3.40 -13.37
C GLU A 226 -10.08 3.84 -11.94
N ASN A 227 -11.07 4.17 -11.12
CA ASN A 227 -10.85 4.57 -9.73
C ASN A 227 -10.32 3.42 -8.88
N GLY A 228 -10.73 2.20 -9.15
CA GLY A 228 -10.29 1.02 -8.41
C GLY A 228 -8.81 0.74 -8.59
N LEU A 229 -8.25 0.99 -9.76
CA LEU A 229 -6.82 0.88 -10.03
C LEU A 229 -5.99 1.91 -9.25
N MET A 230 -6.60 3.04 -8.87
CA MET A 230 -5.95 4.10 -8.09
C MET A 230 -6.13 3.92 -6.58
N THR A 231 -7.01 3.02 -6.16
CA THR A 231 -7.32 2.76 -4.75
C THR A 231 -6.39 1.71 -4.15
N ARG A 232 -6.12 1.82 -2.86
CA ARG A 232 -5.43 0.79 -2.06
C ARG A 232 -6.41 0.20 -1.06
N TYR A 233 -6.48 -1.12 -1.02
CA TYR A 233 -7.39 -1.86 -0.17
C TYR A 233 -6.67 -2.35 1.07
N THR A 234 -7.16 -1.97 2.22
CA THR A 234 -6.62 -2.35 3.53
C THR A 234 -7.76 -2.46 4.54
N PHE A 235 -7.69 -3.41 5.46
CA PHE A 235 -8.68 -3.56 6.52
C PHE A 235 -8.82 -2.30 7.40
N ALA A 236 -7.75 -1.54 7.55
CA ALA A 236 -7.73 -0.29 8.30
C ALA A 236 -8.01 0.96 7.45
N GLY A 237 -8.10 0.84 6.13
CA GLY A 237 -8.34 1.96 5.23
C GLY A 237 -9.80 2.37 5.20
N ALA A 238 -10.05 3.68 5.10
CA ALA A 238 -11.38 4.26 5.22
C ALA A 238 -12.43 3.60 4.32
N GLU A 239 -12.12 3.41 3.05
CA GLU A 239 -13.06 2.85 2.07
C GLU A 239 -13.43 1.39 2.40
N TYR A 240 -12.45 0.51 2.54
CA TYR A 240 -12.74 -0.89 2.80
C TYR A 240 -13.27 -1.13 4.22
N PHE A 241 -12.83 -0.33 5.19
CA PHE A 241 -13.37 -0.41 6.55
C PHE A 241 -14.85 0.00 6.61
N ALA A 242 -15.25 1.03 5.87
CA ALA A 242 -16.66 1.41 5.72
C ALA A 242 -17.47 0.27 5.10
N ARG A 243 -16.97 -0.33 4.01
CA ARG A 243 -17.58 -1.49 3.36
C ARG A 243 -17.72 -2.70 4.31
N MET A 244 -16.71 -3.00 5.14
CA MET A 244 -16.81 -4.09 6.11
C MET A 244 -17.94 -3.85 7.11
N LYS A 245 -18.14 -2.61 7.57
CA LYS A 245 -19.24 -2.25 8.47
C LYS A 245 -20.59 -2.37 7.79
N GLU A 246 -20.73 -1.83 6.61
CA GLU A 246 -21.95 -1.90 5.81
C GLU A 246 -22.39 -3.35 5.54
N LYS A 247 -21.43 -4.21 5.24
CA LYS A 247 -21.66 -5.64 4.96
C LYS A 247 -21.68 -6.53 6.20
N ASN A 248 -21.62 -5.96 7.40
CA ASN A 248 -21.52 -6.70 8.65
C ASN A 248 -20.36 -7.71 8.69
N LEU A 249 -19.25 -7.39 8.02
CA LEU A 249 -18.05 -8.23 8.04
C LEU A 249 -17.12 -7.88 9.20
N TYR A 250 -17.23 -6.66 9.73
CA TYR A 250 -16.45 -6.19 10.88
C TYR A 250 -17.11 -6.60 12.19
N THR A 251 -16.35 -7.28 13.03
CA THR A 251 -16.71 -7.57 14.42
C THR A 251 -15.47 -7.75 15.27
N MET A 252 -15.55 -7.41 16.55
CA MET A 252 -14.51 -7.68 17.55
C MET A 252 -14.82 -8.94 18.37
N ASP A 253 -15.99 -9.54 18.17
CA ASP A 253 -16.38 -10.79 18.85
C ASP A 253 -15.70 -11.99 18.19
N ILE A 254 -14.69 -12.54 18.91
CA ILE A 254 -13.95 -13.72 18.47
C ILE A 254 -14.86 -14.94 18.30
N GLY A 255 -15.90 -15.07 19.12
CA GLY A 255 -16.87 -16.16 19.03
C GLY A 255 -17.66 -16.10 17.72
N GLU A 256 -18.08 -14.92 17.34
CA GLU A 256 -18.76 -14.68 16.06
C GLU A 256 -17.82 -14.96 14.87
N ILE A 257 -16.57 -14.50 14.94
CA ILE A 257 -15.57 -14.79 13.90
C ILE A 257 -15.38 -16.31 13.74
N LYS A 258 -15.20 -17.04 14.85
CA LYS A 258 -15.05 -18.49 14.82
C LYS A 258 -16.26 -19.21 14.21
N LYS A 259 -17.47 -18.81 14.58
CA LYS A 259 -18.72 -19.35 14.01
C LYS A 259 -18.80 -19.10 12.50
N ARG A 260 -18.41 -17.89 12.07
CA ARG A 260 -18.40 -17.52 10.66
C ARG A 260 -17.41 -18.34 9.86
N VAL A 261 -16.19 -18.51 10.36
CA VAL A 261 -15.16 -19.35 9.73
C VAL A 261 -15.59 -20.83 9.69
N ALA A 262 -16.18 -21.34 10.76
CA ALA A 262 -16.67 -22.72 10.83
C ALA A 262 -17.79 -23.01 9.82
N ARG A 263 -18.69 -22.04 9.59
CA ARG A 263 -19.80 -22.17 8.61
C ARG A 263 -19.31 -22.51 7.19
N TYR A 264 -18.08 -22.16 6.86
CA TYR A 264 -17.47 -22.38 5.53
C TYR A 264 -16.37 -23.44 5.56
N ASP A 265 -16.31 -24.26 6.62
CA ASP A 265 -15.32 -25.33 6.80
C ASP A 265 -13.87 -24.85 6.65
N LEU A 266 -13.58 -23.62 7.10
CA LEU A 266 -12.27 -22.99 6.99
C LEU A 266 -11.43 -23.10 8.28
N GLN A 267 -11.97 -23.70 9.33
CA GLN A 267 -11.24 -23.89 10.59
C GLN A 267 -9.99 -24.72 10.37
N GLY A 268 -8.85 -24.18 10.75
CA GLY A 268 -7.58 -24.88 10.63
C GLY A 268 -7.14 -25.19 9.19
N ILE A 269 -7.74 -24.58 8.19
CA ILE A 269 -7.46 -24.90 6.77
C ILE A 269 -5.96 -24.78 6.43
N TYR A 270 -5.27 -23.81 7.01
CA TYR A 270 -3.82 -23.63 6.80
C TYR A 270 -2.95 -24.54 7.69
N SER A 271 -3.53 -25.20 8.69
CA SER A 271 -2.83 -26.16 9.54
C SER A 271 -2.91 -27.58 8.98
N GLN A 272 -3.74 -27.83 7.99
CA GLN A 272 -3.85 -29.12 7.34
C GLN A 272 -2.62 -29.35 6.45
N ARG A 273 -1.98 -30.50 6.65
CA ARG A 273 -0.83 -30.88 5.82
C ARG A 273 -1.32 -31.27 4.42
N ILE A 274 -0.88 -30.54 3.41
CA ILE A 274 -1.20 -30.81 2.01
C ILE A 274 -0.20 -31.78 1.37
N ILE A 275 0.99 -31.85 1.96
CA ILE A 275 2.13 -32.65 1.46
C ILE A 275 2.33 -33.89 2.31
#